data_d45e8318029b4d49ffce8c34fef106ff
#
_entry.id   d45e8318029b4d49ffce8c34fef106ff
#
_cell.length_a   1.000
_cell.length_b   1.000
_cell.length_c   1.000
_cell.angle_alpha   90.00
_cell.angle_beta   90.00
_cell.angle_gamma   90.00
#
_symmetry.space_group_name_H-M   'P 1'
#
loop_
_entity.id
_entity.type
_entity.pdbx_description
1 polymer ?
#
loop_
_entity_poly.entity_id
_entity_poly.type
_entity_poly.pdbx_seq_one_letter_code
_entity_poly.pdbx_strand_id
1 'polypeptide(L)'
;MRLGILLVLAMFLVSTACAEDLGNPVTGEAKTAFLTAWGERLRGMRSLHMVFTQEKHLRLLRQALVAQGELWLKGETLLYVLTNTAGEKELTVRLDKQTVKTYYPLLNTLEVIDLQTTRTLPQSLAFWQADPEALARDYEVDLFQAAGLHTLHLVPKDAKVPLQEMRIVLRDFHPQELVQIEKSGTRILMHITTFTINPEISEAQLDLHVPAGTKVTHPLK
;
A
#
# COMPACT_ATOMS: atom_id res chain seq x y z
N MET A 1 -56.83 36.82 16.65
CA MET A 1 -55.75 35.92 17.09
C MET A 1 -55.42 34.97 15.92
N ARG A 2 -54.34 35.24 15.18
CA ARG A 2 -53.92 34.42 14.05
C ARG A 2 -52.71 33.60 14.50
N LEU A 3 -52.91 32.30 14.56
CA LEU A 3 -51.88 31.31 14.93
C LEU A 3 -51.00 31.06 13.69
N GLY A 4 -49.76 31.52 13.74
CA GLY A 4 -48.77 31.24 12.70
C GLY A 4 -48.09 29.88 12.95
N ILE A 5 -48.27 28.96 12.03
CA ILE A 5 -47.59 27.66 12.02
C ILE A 5 -46.20 27.87 11.42
N LEU A 6 -45.17 27.72 12.25
CA LEU A 6 -43.78 27.74 11.83
C LEU A 6 -43.40 26.34 11.29
N LEU A 7 -43.26 26.22 9.98
CA LEU A 7 -42.80 24.99 9.30
C LEU A 7 -41.27 24.94 9.36
N VAL A 8 -40.72 24.15 10.27
CA VAL A 8 -39.29 23.88 10.33
C VAL A 8 -38.95 22.83 9.26
N LEU A 9 -38.41 23.31 8.15
CA LEU A 9 -37.87 22.44 7.08
C LEU A 9 -36.52 21.87 7.52
N ALA A 10 -36.50 20.64 8.02
CA ALA A 10 -35.28 19.92 8.34
C ALA A 10 -34.61 19.52 7.02
N MET A 11 -33.59 20.25 6.66
CA MET A 11 -32.73 19.94 5.49
C MET A 11 -31.81 18.77 5.87
N PHE A 12 -32.23 17.55 5.49
CA PHE A 12 -31.36 16.37 5.55
C PHE A 12 -30.22 16.57 4.52
N LEU A 13 -29.05 16.98 5.02
CA LEU A 13 -27.79 16.85 4.28
C LEU A 13 -27.49 15.36 4.14
N VAL A 14 -27.94 14.77 3.05
CA VAL A 14 -27.45 13.45 2.61
C VAL A 14 -25.98 13.67 2.23
N SER A 15 -25.09 13.28 3.13
CA SER A 15 -23.67 13.15 2.84
C SER A 15 -23.54 12.01 1.84
N THR A 16 -23.59 12.32 0.55
CA THR A 16 -23.19 11.38 -0.50
C THR A 16 -21.71 11.13 -0.30
N ALA A 17 -21.38 9.94 0.24
CA ALA A 17 -20.03 9.41 0.13
C ALA A 17 -19.70 9.44 -1.38
N CYS A 18 -18.78 10.33 -1.75
CA CYS A 18 -18.29 10.42 -3.12
C CYS A 18 -17.61 9.08 -3.42
N ALA A 19 -18.29 8.19 -4.15
CA ALA A 19 -17.63 7.05 -4.75
C ALA A 19 -16.59 7.67 -5.69
N GLU A 20 -15.30 7.45 -5.40
CA GLU A 20 -14.23 7.88 -6.29
C GLU A 20 -14.49 7.26 -7.66
N ASP A 21 -14.63 8.08 -8.69
CA ASP A 21 -14.87 7.64 -10.06
C ASP A 21 -13.62 6.92 -10.57
N LEU A 22 -13.68 5.60 -10.68
CA LEU A 22 -12.59 4.77 -11.18
C LEU A 22 -12.42 4.89 -12.71
N GLY A 23 -13.38 5.52 -13.41
CA GLY A 23 -13.41 5.60 -14.86
C GLY A 23 -14.17 4.45 -15.52
N ASN A 24 -13.94 4.26 -16.82
CA ASN A 24 -14.63 3.24 -17.62
C ASN A 24 -14.02 1.86 -17.38
N PRO A 25 -14.82 0.80 -17.17
CA PRO A 25 -14.30 -0.55 -17.03
C PRO A 25 -13.66 -1.04 -18.34
N VAL A 26 -12.48 -1.63 -18.23
CA VAL A 26 -11.78 -2.31 -19.32
C VAL A 26 -11.94 -3.81 -19.13
N THR A 27 -12.54 -4.48 -20.11
CA THR A 27 -12.91 -5.91 -20.03
C THR A 27 -12.38 -6.71 -21.21
N GLY A 28 -12.55 -8.04 -21.17
CA GLY A 28 -12.24 -8.93 -22.28
C GLY A 28 -10.76 -8.93 -22.66
N GLU A 29 -10.50 -8.93 -23.98
CA GLU A 29 -9.15 -9.02 -24.54
C GLU A 29 -8.26 -7.83 -24.15
N ALA A 30 -8.82 -6.61 -24.10
CA ALA A 30 -8.09 -5.40 -23.72
C ALA A 30 -7.57 -5.48 -22.27
N LYS A 31 -8.37 -5.97 -21.32
CA LYS A 31 -7.95 -6.21 -19.93
C LYS A 31 -6.82 -7.25 -19.88
N THR A 32 -6.99 -8.36 -20.60
CA THR A 32 -5.99 -9.43 -20.66
C THR A 32 -4.67 -8.93 -21.23
N ALA A 33 -4.70 -8.20 -22.33
CA ALA A 33 -3.50 -7.63 -22.96
C ALA A 33 -2.79 -6.66 -22.03
N PHE A 34 -3.53 -5.78 -21.32
CA PHE A 34 -2.95 -4.86 -20.34
C PHE A 34 -2.26 -5.61 -19.20
N LEU A 35 -2.94 -6.59 -18.58
CA LEU A 35 -2.39 -7.36 -17.46
C LEU A 35 -1.16 -8.17 -17.88
N THR A 36 -1.15 -8.73 -19.09
CA THR A 36 0.00 -9.45 -19.64
C THR A 36 1.20 -8.52 -19.81
N ALA A 37 1.01 -7.36 -20.46
CA ALA A 37 2.08 -6.38 -20.67
C ALA A 37 2.63 -5.82 -19.35
N TRP A 38 1.75 -5.54 -18.38
CA TRP A 38 2.16 -5.12 -17.05
C TRP A 38 2.97 -6.21 -16.34
N GLY A 39 2.51 -7.46 -16.43
CA GLY A 39 3.20 -8.61 -15.87
C GLY A 39 4.60 -8.85 -16.46
N GLU A 40 4.76 -8.66 -17.75
CA GLU A 40 6.07 -8.77 -18.40
C GLU A 40 7.06 -7.73 -17.85
N ARG A 41 6.58 -6.50 -17.59
CA ARG A 41 7.41 -5.45 -16.98
C ARG A 41 7.81 -5.79 -15.56
N LEU A 42 6.90 -6.33 -14.75
CA LEU A 42 7.20 -6.76 -13.38
C LEU A 42 8.18 -7.93 -13.36
N ARG A 43 8.06 -8.91 -14.27
CA ARG A 43 9.02 -10.02 -14.38
C ARG A 43 10.43 -9.56 -14.78
N GLY A 44 10.54 -8.47 -15.54
CA GLY A 44 11.82 -7.85 -15.89
C GLY A 44 12.46 -7.03 -14.76
N MET A 45 11.75 -6.83 -13.66
CA MET A 45 12.23 -6.03 -12.52
C MET A 45 13.12 -6.88 -11.61
N ARG A 46 14.40 -6.55 -11.55
CA ARG A 46 15.41 -7.18 -10.66
C ARG A 46 15.64 -6.36 -9.40
N SER A 47 15.44 -5.05 -9.51
CA SER A 47 15.51 -4.10 -8.40
C SER A 47 14.53 -2.96 -8.64
N LEU A 48 14.12 -2.31 -7.53
CA LEU A 48 13.21 -1.18 -7.53
C LEU A 48 13.65 -0.18 -6.46
N HIS A 49 13.64 1.09 -6.82
CA HIS A 49 13.68 2.19 -5.86
C HIS A 49 12.44 3.05 -6.04
N MET A 50 11.73 3.30 -4.95
CA MET A 50 10.50 4.08 -4.93
C MET A 50 10.51 5.08 -3.80
N VAL A 51 10.11 6.32 -4.09
CA VAL A 51 9.87 7.38 -3.11
C VAL A 51 8.42 7.80 -3.18
N PHE A 52 7.79 7.99 -2.04
CA PHE A 52 6.37 8.34 -1.97
C PHE A 52 6.04 9.16 -0.72
N THR A 53 4.92 9.86 -0.75
CA THR A 53 4.26 10.41 0.44
C THR A 53 3.13 9.47 0.83
N GLN A 54 3.03 9.12 2.10
CA GLN A 54 1.96 8.30 2.65
C GLN A 54 1.05 9.14 3.53
N GLU A 55 -0.26 9.02 3.32
CA GLU A 55 -1.29 9.53 4.21
C GLU A 55 -2.05 8.34 4.81
N LYS A 56 -2.09 8.23 6.13
CA LYS A 56 -2.83 7.20 6.84
C LYS A 56 -4.00 7.80 7.59
N HIS A 57 -5.21 7.50 7.12
CA HIS A 57 -6.46 7.93 7.72
C HIS A 57 -6.98 6.86 8.68
N LEU A 58 -7.02 7.17 9.96
CA LEU A 58 -7.55 6.31 11.01
C LEU A 58 -8.94 6.80 11.43
N ARG A 59 -9.91 5.90 11.59
CA ARG A 59 -11.30 6.27 11.98
C ARG A 59 -11.39 7.14 13.22
N LEU A 60 -10.44 7.00 14.15
CA LEU A 60 -10.42 7.73 15.42
C LEU A 60 -9.74 9.09 15.33
N LEU A 61 -9.01 9.38 14.26
CA LEU A 61 -8.28 10.63 14.09
C LEU A 61 -8.99 11.53 13.07
N ARG A 62 -9.07 12.83 13.39
CA ARG A 62 -9.62 13.82 12.46
C ARG A 62 -8.68 14.19 11.33
N GLN A 63 -7.39 14.04 11.55
CA GLN A 63 -6.34 14.36 10.58
C GLN A 63 -5.59 13.08 10.21
N ALA A 64 -5.17 13.01 8.94
CA ALA A 64 -4.31 11.94 8.48
C ALA A 64 -2.92 12.03 9.13
N LEU A 65 -2.32 10.89 9.38
CA LEU A 65 -0.89 10.79 9.68
C LEU A 65 -0.15 10.81 8.35
N VAL A 66 0.76 11.78 8.20
CA VAL A 66 1.53 11.98 6.96
C VAL A 66 2.97 11.61 7.20
N ALA A 67 3.54 10.80 6.30
CA ALA A 67 4.94 10.39 6.32
C ALA A 67 5.54 10.39 4.91
N GLN A 68 6.85 10.58 4.83
CA GLN A 68 7.64 10.30 3.62
C GLN A 68 8.07 8.85 3.66
N GLY A 69 7.93 8.16 2.55
CA GLY A 69 8.30 6.76 2.43
C GLY A 69 9.36 6.54 1.37
N GLU A 70 10.23 5.58 1.62
CA GLU A 70 11.23 5.13 0.67
C GLU A 70 11.31 3.60 0.70
N LEU A 71 11.37 2.98 -0.48
CA LEU A 71 11.42 1.54 -0.64
C LEU A 71 12.53 1.17 -1.62
N TRP A 72 13.37 0.24 -1.20
CA TRP A 72 14.36 -0.44 -2.05
C TRP A 72 14.05 -1.92 -2.07
N LEU A 73 14.03 -2.49 -3.27
CA LEU A 73 13.86 -3.93 -3.50
C LEU A 73 14.98 -4.42 -4.40
N LYS A 74 15.62 -5.52 -4.03
CA LYS A 74 16.61 -6.23 -4.87
C LYS A 74 16.45 -7.74 -4.65
N GLY A 75 16.04 -8.43 -5.71
CA GLY A 75 15.68 -9.83 -5.61
C GLY A 75 14.55 -10.03 -4.59
N GLU A 76 14.82 -10.77 -3.52
CA GLU A 76 13.84 -11.08 -2.47
C GLU A 76 14.05 -10.24 -1.20
N THR A 77 14.99 -9.30 -1.22
CA THR A 77 15.25 -8.40 -0.09
C THR A 77 14.61 -7.04 -0.35
N LEU A 78 13.80 -6.60 0.60
CA LEU A 78 13.15 -5.30 0.58
C LEU A 78 13.53 -4.52 1.85
N LEU A 79 13.85 -3.26 1.69
CA LEU A 79 13.95 -2.28 2.77
C LEU A 79 12.90 -1.19 2.54
N TYR A 80 12.10 -0.92 3.56
CA TYR A 80 11.05 0.09 3.56
C TYR A 80 11.26 1.02 4.75
N VAL A 81 11.27 2.31 4.53
CA VAL A 81 11.48 3.33 5.56
C VAL A 81 10.34 4.32 5.54
N LEU A 82 9.78 4.65 6.69
CA LEU A 82 8.90 5.81 6.88
C LEU A 82 9.58 6.84 7.77
N THR A 83 9.44 8.09 7.36
CA THR A 83 9.97 9.28 8.04
C THR A 83 8.81 10.25 8.23
N ASN A 84 8.60 10.74 9.44
CA ASN A 84 7.54 11.71 9.74
C ASN A 84 7.83 13.10 9.14
N THR A 85 6.89 14.00 9.27
CA THR A 85 7.01 15.37 8.74
C THR A 85 8.08 16.20 9.44
N ALA A 86 8.58 15.77 10.61
CA ALA A 86 9.70 16.38 11.31
C ALA A 86 11.08 15.85 10.84
N GLY A 87 11.10 14.88 9.90
CA GLY A 87 12.33 14.25 9.41
C GLY A 87 12.85 13.10 10.28
N GLU A 88 12.06 12.64 11.24
CA GLU A 88 12.44 11.54 12.12
C GLU A 88 11.94 10.21 11.55
N LYS A 89 12.78 9.18 11.59
CA LYS A 89 12.35 7.83 11.17
C LYS A 89 11.31 7.27 12.14
N GLU A 90 10.14 6.93 11.63
CA GLU A 90 9.05 6.30 12.41
C GLU A 90 9.22 4.79 12.47
N LEU A 91 9.55 4.19 11.32
CA LEU A 91 9.83 2.76 11.24
C LEU A 91 10.75 2.44 10.07
N THR A 92 11.46 1.32 10.22
CA THR A 92 12.20 0.70 9.12
C THR A 92 11.85 -0.78 9.08
N VAL A 93 11.41 -1.28 7.93
CA VAL A 93 11.10 -2.70 7.72
C VAL A 93 12.11 -3.29 6.77
N ARG A 94 12.76 -4.38 7.17
CA ARG A 94 13.55 -5.22 6.28
C ARG A 94 12.87 -6.56 6.14
N LEU A 95 12.56 -6.91 4.92
CA LEU A 95 12.04 -8.23 4.54
C LEU A 95 13.12 -8.98 3.77
N ASP A 96 13.29 -10.24 4.08
CA ASP A 96 14.06 -11.21 3.29
C ASP A 96 13.29 -12.55 3.23
N LYS A 97 13.90 -13.59 2.61
CA LYS A 97 13.27 -14.93 2.48
C LYS A 97 12.78 -15.55 3.78
N GLN A 98 13.39 -15.19 4.88
CA GLN A 98 13.22 -15.88 6.17
C GLN A 98 12.51 -15.03 7.19
N THR A 99 12.70 -13.71 7.16
CA THR A 99 12.28 -12.83 8.25
C THR A 99 11.68 -11.52 7.76
N VAL A 100 10.72 -11.02 8.54
CA VAL A 100 10.34 -9.60 8.55
C VAL A 100 10.87 -9.00 9.83
N LYS A 101 11.72 -7.98 9.70
CA LYS A 101 12.29 -7.22 10.82
C LYS A 101 11.74 -5.81 10.76
N THR A 102 10.99 -5.37 11.78
CA THR A 102 10.47 -4.02 11.89
C THR A 102 11.12 -3.32 13.06
N TYR A 103 11.89 -2.29 12.80
CA TYR A 103 12.49 -1.45 13.81
C TYR A 103 11.69 -0.17 14.01
N TYR A 104 11.32 0.12 15.26
CA TYR A 104 10.62 1.34 15.69
C TYR A 104 11.60 2.19 16.50
N PRO A 105 12.21 3.24 15.88
CA PRO A 105 13.23 4.05 16.56
C PRO A 105 12.74 4.73 17.84
N LEU A 106 11.53 5.29 17.81
CA LEU A 106 10.93 6.00 18.97
C LEU A 106 10.71 5.07 20.19
N LEU A 107 10.50 3.77 19.95
CA LEU A 107 10.29 2.77 20.99
C LEU A 107 11.58 1.99 21.31
N ASN A 108 12.64 2.23 20.54
CA ASN A 108 13.87 1.43 20.54
C ASN A 108 13.57 -0.09 20.57
N THR A 109 12.64 -0.52 19.70
CA THR A 109 12.16 -1.90 19.64
C THR A 109 12.31 -2.47 18.23
N LEU A 110 12.83 -3.69 18.16
CA LEU A 110 12.91 -4.50 16.96
C LEU A 110 11.95 -5.68 17.08
N GLU A 111 10.95 -5.72 16.19
CA GLU A 111 10.08 -6.88 16.03
C GLU A 111 10.64 -7.80 14.96
N VAL A 112 10.70 -9.10 15.25
CA VAL A 112 11.18 -10.12 14.32
C VAL A 112 10.09 -11.17 14.14
N ILE A 113 9.64 -11.33 12.89
CA ILE A 113 8.68 -12.35 12.47
C ILE A 113 9.42 -13.35 11.58
N ASP A 114 9.36 -14.63 11.94
CA ASP A 114 9.91 -15.72 11.13
C ASP A 114 8.85 -16.18 10.12
N LEU A 115 9.15 -16.05 8.83
CA LEU A 115 8.25 -16.39 7.73
C LEU A 115 8.13 -17.90 7.51
N GLN A 116 9.06 -18.71 8.05
CA GLN A 116 8.95 -20.16 7.99
C GLN A 116 7.83 -20.68 8.90
N THR A 117 7.58 -19.98 10.01
CA THR A 117 6.52 -20.30 10.97
C THR A 117 5.20 -19.59 10.65
N THR A 118 5.28 -18.44 10.00
CA THR A 118 4.13 -17.55 9.71
C THR A 118 4.00 -17.37 8.21
N ARG A 119 3.10 -18.10 7.57
CA ARG A 119 2.90 -18.06 6.09
C ARG A 119 2.31 -16.75 5.55
N THR A 120 2.22 -15.70 6.34
CA THR A 120 1.53 -14.46 5.97
C THR A 120 2.49 -13.29 5.96
N LEU A 121 2.88 -12.83 4.78
CA LEU A 121 3.54 -11.54 4.59
C LEU A 121 2.57 -10.39 4.89
N PRO A 122 3.01 -9.26 5.46
CA PRO A 122 2.25 -8.03 5.43
C PRO A 122 1.87 -7.71 3.98
N GLN A 123 0.58 -7.58 3.69
CA GLN A 123 0.07 -7.51 2.31
C GLN A 123 0.58 -6.29 1.55
N SER A 124 0.83 -5.17 2.26
CA SER A 124 1.46 -3.99 1.67
C SER A 124 2.85 -4.26 1.10
N LEU A 125 3.56 -5.27 1.63
CA LEU A 125 4.89 -5.66 1.15
C LEU A 125 4.80 -6.79 0.10
N ALA A 126 3.82 -7.69 0.23
CA ALA A 126 3.62 -8.79 -0.70
C ALA A 126 3.31 -8.32 -2.13
N PHE A 127 2.61 -7.20 -2.26
CA PHE A 127 2.26 -6.63 -3.56
C PHE A 127 3.50 -6.33 -4.43
N TRP A 128 4.56 -5.77 -3.86
CA TRP A 128 5.76 -5.38 -4.59
C TRP A 128 6.61 -6.57 -5.06
N GLN A 129 6.33 -7.76 -4.53
CA GLN A 129 6.98 -9.02 -4.91
C GLN A 129 6.05 -9.94 -5.71
N ALA A 130 4.76 -9.60 -5.85
CA ALA A 130 3.79 -10.44 -6.52
C ALA A 130 3.95 -10.38 -8.05
N ASP A 131 3.97 -11.54 -8.67
CA ASP A 131 3.75 -11.62 -10.11
C ASP A 131 2.24 -11.52 -10.43
N PRO A 132 1.85 -11.18 -11.68
CA PRO A 132 0.45 -11.04 -12.06
C PRO A 132 -0.40 -12.31 -11.89
N GLU A 133 0.21 -13.50 -12.01
CA GLU A 133 -0.50 -14.76 -11.81
C GLU A 133 -0.83 -14.97 -10.32
N ALA A 134 0.12 -14.61 -9.43
CA ALA A 134 -0.12 -14.61 -7.99
C ALA A 134 -1.21 -13.60 -7.62
N LEU A 135 -1.22 -12.40 -8.21
CA LEU A 135 -2.28 -11.43 -8.00
C LEU A 135 -3.64 -11.96 -8.45
N ALA A 136 -3.74 -12.55 -9.64
CA ALA A 136 -4.99 -13.11 -10.14
C ALA A 136 -5.48 -14.33 -9.32
N ARG A 137 -4.56 -15.07 -8.70
CA ARG A 137 -4.90 -16.17 -7.80
C ARG A 137 -5.50 -15.67 -6.50
N ASP A 138 -4.92 -14.64 -5.90
CA ASP A 138 -5.22 -14.21 -4.54
C ASP A 138 -6.25 -13.06 -4.49
N TYR A 139 -6.46 -12.35 -5.61
CA TYR A 139 -7.37 -11.22 -5.74
C TYR A 139 -8.36 -11.37 -6.91
N GLU A 140 -9.54 -10.79 -6.76
CA GLU A 140 -10.35 -10.35 -7.87
C GLU A 140 -9.73 -9.07 -8.41
N VAL A 141 -9.45 -9.04 -9.73
CA VAL A 141 -8.74 -7.93 -10.36
C VAL A 141 -9.66 -7.29 -11.38
N ASP A 142 -9.99 -6.01 -11.19
CA ASP A 142 -10.68 -5.21 -12.21
C ASP A 142 -9.76 -4.12 -12.74
N LEU A 143 -9.99 -3.73 -13.99
CA LEU A 143 -9.24 -2.69 -14.68
C LEU A 143 -10.20 -1.61 -15.15
N PHE A 144 -9.84 -0.37 -14.85
CA PHE A 144 -10.56 0.81 -15.30
C PHE A 144 -9.62 1.75 -16.03
N GLN A 145 -10.17 2.62 -16.88
CA GLN A 145 -9.42 3.63 -17.61
C GLN A 145 -10.13 4.99 -17.59
N ALA A 146 -9.40 6.03 -17.23
CA ALA A 146 -9.86 7.43 -17.31
C ALA A 146 -8.67 8.37 -17.56
N ALA A 147 -8.84 9.36 -18.43
CA ALA A 147 -7.88 10.45 -18.66
C ALA A 147 -6.42 9.98 -18.90
N GLY A 148 -6.23 8.86 -19.61
CA GLY A 148 -4.90 8.28 -19.88
C GLY A 148 -4.26 7.54 -18.70
N LEU A 149 -5.01 7.34 -17.63
CA LEU A 149 -4.62 6.51 -16.48
C LEU A 149 -5.34 5.18 -16.53
N HIS A 150 -4.69 4.14 -16.03
CA HIS A 150 -5.30 2.85 -15.75
C HIS A 150 -5.37 2.64 -14.25
N THR A 151 -6.51 2.17 -13.75
CA THR A 151 -6.69 1.83 -12.34
C THR A 151 -6.92 0.34 -12.20
N LEU A 152 -6.00 -0.36 -11.54
CA LEU A 152 -6.21 -1.72 -11.08
C LEU A 152 -6.97 -1.65 -9.76
N HIS A 153 -8.09 -2.33 -9.68
CA HIS A 153 -8.87 -2.53 -8.45
C HIS A 153 -8.77 -3.98 -8.04
N LEU A 154 -8.27 -4.21 -6.84
CA LEU A 154 -7.92 -5.52 -6.30
C LEU A 154 -8.74 -5.78 -5.04
N VAL A 155 -9.55 -6.84 -5.05
CA VAL A 155 -10.32 -7.28 -3.89
C VAL A 155 -9.81 -8.67 -3.46
N PRO A 156 -9.34 -8.85 -2.22
CA PRO A 156 -8.87 -10.15 -1.75
C PRO A 156 -9.97 -11.21 -1.82
N LYS A 157 -9.66 -12.39 -2.36
CA LYS A 157 -10.57 -13.55 -2.39
C LYS A 157 -10.73 -14.21 -1.02
N ASP A 158 -9.66 -14.17 -0.19
CA ASP A 158 -9.72 -14.69 1.18
C ASP A 158 -10.32 -13.63 2.12
N ALA A 159 -11.50 -13.93 2.65
CA ALA A 159 -12.20 -13.06 3.61
C ALA A 159 -11.45 -12.86 4.94
N LYS A 160 -10.43 -13.67 5.27
CA LYS A 160 -9.62 -13.54 6.50
C LYS A 160 -8.57 -12.44 6.39
N VAL A 161 -8.24 -12.04 5.17
CA VAL A 161 -7.31 -10.95 4.91
C VAL A 161 -7.87 -9.65 5.47
N PRO A 162 -7.11 -8.85 6.25
CA PRO A 162 -7.58 -7.58 6.84
C PRO A 162 -7.81 -6.48 5.80
N LEU A 163 -7.30 -6.62 4.58
CA LEU A 163 -7.53 -5.72 3.47
C LEU A 163 -8.96 -5.87 2.94
N GLN A 164 -9.67 -4.77 2.72
CA GLN A 164 -10.95 -4.72 2.04
C GLN A 164 -10.75 -4.62 0.53
N GLU A 165 -9.95 -3.65 0.09
CA GLU A 165 -9.61 -3.42 -1.32
C GLU A 165 -8.28 -2.68 -1.44
N MET A 166 -7.67 -2.77 -2.60
CA MET A 166 -6.51 -1.99 -3.02
C MET A 166 -6.75 -1.43 -4.41
N ARG A 167 -6.32 -0.19 -4.64
CA ARG A 167 -6.34 0.44 -5.95
C ARG A 167 -4.95 0.92 -6.30
N ILE A 168 -4.57 0.74 -7.57
CA ILE A 168 -3.28 1.15 -8.08
C ILE A 168 -3.52 1.94 -9.34
N VAL A 169 -3.21 3.22 -9.30
CA VAL A 169 -3.31 4.11 -10.44
C VAL A 169 -1.99 4.10 -11.20
N LEU A 170 -2.05 3.77 -12.48
CA LEU A 170 -0.91 3.59 -13.37
C LEU A 170 -0.96 4.60 -14.51
N ARG A 171 0.17 5.22 -14.82
CA ARG A 171 0.42 5.96 -16.07
C ARG A 171 1.53 5.25 -16.82
N ASP A 172 1.25 4.78 -18.03
CA ASP A 172 2.23 4.05 -18.85
C ASP A 172 2.92 2.91 -18.07
N PHE A 173 2.13 2.16 -17.30
CA PHE A 173 2.55 1.08 -16.40
C PHE A 173 3.39 1.52 -15.18
N HIS A 174 3.61 2.82 -14.96
CA HIS A 174 4.28 3.34 -13.77
C HIS A 174 3.23 3.71 -12.72
N PRO A 175 3.30 3.17 -11.50
CA PRO A 175 2.38 3.52 -10.43
C PRO A 175 2.56 5.00 -10.05
N GLN A 176 1.43 5.71 -9.96
CA GLN A 176 1.35 7.10 -9.51
C GLN A 176 0.77 7.17 -8.10
N GLU A 177 -0.18 6.29 -7.84
CA GLU A 177 -0.90 6.26 -6.58
C GLU A 177 -1.25 4.82 -6.19
N LEU A 178 -1.23 4.55 -4.90
CA LEU A 178 -1.72 3.32 -4.32
C LEU A 178 -2.64 3.66 -3.15
N VAL A 179 -3.85 3.12 -3.17
CA VAL A 179 -4.83 3.24 -2.09
C VAL A 179 -5.08 1.88 -1.51
N GLN A 180 -4.99 1.75 -0.18
CA GLN A 180 -5.39 0.55 0.56
C GLN A 180 -6.53 0.91 1.51
N ILE A 181 -7.58 0.11 1.52
CA ILE A 181 -8.68 0.23 2.46
C ILE A 181 -8.74 -1.05 3.27
N GLU A 182 -8.56 -0.94 4.56
CA GLU A 182 -8.65 -2.06 5.49
C GLU A 182 -10.10 -2.25 5.98
N LYS A 183 -10.44 -3.47 6.37
CA LYS A 183 -11.72 -3.80 7.01
C LYS A 183 -11.94 -3.06 8.34
N SER A 184 -10.87 -2.62 8.98
CA SER A 184 -10.87 -1.72 10.15
C SER A 184 -11.45 -0.34 9.85
N GLY A 185 -11.53 0.04 8.55
CA GLY A 185 -11.83 1.38 8.07
C GLY A 185 -10.61 2.30 8.00
N THR A 186 -9.40 1.79 8.22
CA THR A 186 -8.15 2.50 7.94
C THR A 186 -7.99 2.63 6.43
N ARG A 187 -7.69 3.85 5.95
CA ARG A 187 -7.31 4.12 4.56
C ARG A 187 -5.87 4.59 4.52
N ILE A 188 -5.07 3.98 3.66
CA ILE A 188 -3.68 4.37 3.39
C ILE A 188 -3.62 4.81 1.93
N LEU A 189 -3.15 6.02 1.70
CA LEU A 189 -2.93 6.61 0.39
C LEU A 189 -1.43 6.86 0.23
N MET A 190 -0.85 6.36 -0.86
CA MET A 190 0.54 6.61 -1.23
C MET A 190 0.57 7.35 -2.56
N HIS A 191 1.15 8.55 -2.58
CA HIS A 191 1.49 9.27 -3.81
C HIS A 191 2.94 9.00 -4.16
N ILE A 192 3.18 8.35 -5.28
CA ILE A 192 4.50 7.90 -5.71
C ILE A 192 5.15 9.02 -6.53
N THR A 193 6.26 9.55 -6.03
CA THR A 193 7.00 10.64 -6.67
C THR A 193 8.20 10.16 -7.47
N THR A 194 8.75 9.00 -7.12
CA THR A 194 9.85 8.35 -7.84
C THR A 194 9.58 6.86 -7.96
N PHE A 195 9.74 6.32 -9.15
CA PHE A 195 9.63 4.88 -9.42
C PHE A 195 10.70 4.49 -10.45
N THR A 196 11.80 3.94 -9.97
CA THR A 196 12.95 3.56 -10.79
C THR A 196 13.11 2.06 -10.81
N ILE A 197 13.00 1.47 -11.99
CA ILE A 197 13.17 0.02 -12.23
C ILE A 197 14.64 -0.25 -12.55
N ASN A 198 15.16 -1.32 -11.97
CA ASN A 198 16.53 -1.83 -12.17
C ASN A 198 17.64 -0.81 -11.82
N PRO A 199 17.52 0.01 -10.75
CA PRO A 199 18.65 0.79 -10.27
C PRO A 199 19.74 -0.14 -9.71
N GLU A 200 20.96 0.35 -9.67
CA GLU A 200 22.02 -0.29 -8.91
C GLU A 200 21.77 -0.07 -7.41
N ILE A 201 21.63 -1.17 -6.67
CA ILE A 201 21.41 -1.15 -5.20
C ILE A 201 22.52 -1.98 -4.56
N SER A 202 23.28 -1.37 -3.67
CA SER A 202 24.30 -2.05 -2.86
C SER A 202 23.65 -2.82 -1.70
N GLU A 203 24.30 -3.85 -1.18
CA GLU A 203 23.82 -4.57 0.01
C GLU A 203 23.73 -3.65 1.24
N ALA A 204 24.63 -2.66 1.36
CA ALA A 204 24.63 -1.69 2.45
C ALA A 204 23.37 -0.80 2.45
N GLN A 205 22.77 -0.53 1.28
CA GLN A 205 21.51 0.21 1.17
C GLN A 205 20.29 -0.61 1.65
N LEU A 206 20.42 -1.94 1.69
CA LEU A 206 19.37 -2.84 2.15
C LEU A 206 19.57 -3.27 3.62
N ASP A 207 20.57 -2.74 4.30
CA ASP A 207 20.87 -3.11 5.67
C ASP A 207 19.97 -2.37 6.67
N LEU A 208 19.46 -3.13 7.63
CA LEU A 208 18.66 -2.60 8.73
C LEU A 208 19.59 -2.23 9.90
N HIS A 209 19.87 -0.95 10.02
CA HIS A 209 20.69 -0.46 11.10
C HIS A 209 19.89 -0.39 12.41
N VAL A 210 20.27 -1.22 13.38
CA VAL A 210 19.65 -1.31 14.71
C VAL A 210 20.69 -0.96 15.79
N PRO A 211 20.44 0.06 16.64
CA PRO A 211 21.36 0.46 17.70
C PRO A 211 21.59 -0.65 18.73
N ALA A 212 22.75 -0.62 19.38
CA ALA A 212 23.02 -1.50 20.53
C ALA A 212 22.03 -1.21 21.67
N GLY A 213 21.57 -2.27 22.34
CA GLY A 213 20.59 -2.16 23.43
C GLY A 213 19.13 -2.06 22.99
N THR A 214 18.84 -2.23 21.68
CA THR A 214 17.47 -2.33 21.18
C THR A 214 16.76 -3.54 21.77
N LYS A 215 15.52 -3.35 22.24
CA LYS A 215 14.66 -4.45 22.73
C LYS A 215 14.18 -5.28 21.55
N VAL A 216 14.45 -6.58 21.55
CA VAL A 216 13.97 -7.51 20.52
C VAL A 216 12.71 -8.22 21.00
N THR A 217 11.68 -8.26 20.13
CA THR A 217 10.40 -8.95 20.38
C THR A 217 10.05 -9.89 19.23
N HIS A 218 9.29 -10.93 19.54
CA HIS A 218 8.81 -11.94 18.59
C HIS A 218 7.28 -12.07 18.75
N PRO A 219 6.47 -11.23 18.10
CA PRO A 219 5.04 -11.10 18.36
C PRO A 219 4.21 -12.34 18.00
N LEU A 220 4.76 -13.28 17.22
CA LEU A 220 4.07 -14.48 16.73
C LEU A 220 4.69 -15.81 17.24
N LYS A 221 5.39 -15.77 18.37
CA LYS A 221 5.87 -16.96 19.07
C LYS A 221 4.94 -17.33 20.20
#